data_15c7a8022c7f68c24ce9f165e100284e
#
_entry.id   15c7a8022c7f68c24ce9f165e100284e
#
_cell.length_a   1.000
_cell.length_b   1.000
_cell.length_c   1.000
_cell.angle_alpha   90.00
_cell.angle_beta   90.00
_cell.angle_gamma   90.00
#
_symmetry.space_group_name_H-M   'P 1'
#
loop_
_entity.id
_entity.type
_entity.pdbx_description
1 polymer ?
#
loop_
_entity_poly.entity_id
_entity_poly.type
_entity_poly.pdbx_seq_one_letter_code
_entity_poly.pdbx_strand_id
1 'polypeptide(L)'
;MTKFTNTPFVKRIEKPWGYELHWVEESIPYMGKVLHIDAGKRLSLQTHDQKQESWFLMKGEAKIILDDQNGNLVETEMESGKGYSCAVGQRHRLAGITDCDIIEVSTPEIGITHRLEDDYSRPDETPEQRKKERGEA
;
A
#
# COMPACT_ATOMS: atom_id res chain seq x y z
N MET A 1 30.63 -8.01 -10.03
CA MET A 1 30.26 -6.96 -10.99
C MET A 1 28.73 -6.83 -11.06
N THR A 2 28.24 -5.64 -11.00
CA THR A 2 26.79 -5.37 -11.14
C THR A 2 26.34 -5.70 -12.56
N LYS A 3 25.29 -6.49 -12.67
CA LYS A 3 24.63 -6.73 -13.95
C LYS A 3 23.64 -5.63 -14.23
N PHE A 4 23.59 -5.15 -15.45
CA PHE A 4 22.58 -4.21 -15.91
C PHE A 4 21.44 -4.97 -16.58
N THR A 5 20.22 -4.44 -16.46
CA THR A 5 19.09 -4.94 -17.19
C THR A 5 18.36 -3.79 -17.89
N ASN A 6 17.83 -4.07 -19.07
CA ASN A 6 16.95 -3.16 -19.79
C ASN A 6 15.57 -3.79 -20.01
N THR A 7 15.29 -4.87 -19.30
CA THR A 7 13.99 -5.55 -19.38
C THR A 7 13.01 -4.88 -18.43
N PRO A 8 11.86 -4.42 -18.93
CA PRO A 8 10.84 -3.86 -18.04
C PRO A 8 10.25 -4.94 -17.14
N PHE A 9 9.73 -4.51 -15.99
CA PHE A 9 9.19 -5.42 -14.98
C PHE A 9 7.81 -4.95 -14.52
N VAL A 10 6.90 -5.89 -14.37
CA VAL A 10 5.66 -5.71 -13.63
C VAL A 10 5.22 -7.06 -13.04
N LYS A 11 4.71 -7.00 -11.80
CA LYS A 11 4.08 -8.15 -11.15
C LYS A 11 2.72 -7.71 -10.62
N ARG A 12 1.66 -8.36 -11.09
CA ARG A 12 0.30 -8.07 -10.62
C ARG A 12 -0.06 -8.96 -9.45
N ILE A 13 -0.62 -8.37 -8.39
CA ILE A 13 -1.09 -9.07 -7.20
C ILE A 13 -2.55 -8.71 -6.98
N GLU A 14 -3.43 -9.72 -6.97
CA GLU A 14 -4.85 -9.51 -6.69
C GLU A 14 -5.05 -9.25 -5.20
N LYS A 15 -5.93 -8.31 -4.91
CA LYS A 15 -6.33 -7.94 -3.55
C LYS A 15 -7.85 -7.94 -3.45
N PRO A 16 -8.42 -8.16 -2.25
CA PRO A 16 -9.88 -8.14 -2.11
C PRO A 16 -10.52 -6.77 -2.42
N TRP A 17 -9.74 -5.70 -2.36
CA TRP A 17 -10.18 -4.32 -2.66
C TRP A 17 -9.83 -3.86 -4.07
N GLY A 18 -9.14 -4.67 -4.86
CA GLY A 18 -8.69 -4.34 -6.22
C GLY A 18 -7.42 -5.11 -6.58
N TYR A 19 -6.36 -4.40 -6.94
CA TYR A 19 -5.08 -5.05 -7.24
C TYR A 19 -3.91 -4.10 -7.05
N GLU A 20 -2.71 -4.69 -6.98
CA GLU A 20 -1.44 -3.96 -6.98
C GLU A 20 -0.65 -4.32 -8.23
N LEU A 21 0.01 -3.33 -8.81
CA LEU A 21 1.05 -3.55 -9.81
C LEU A 21 2.38 -3.16 -9.18
N HIS A 22 3.24 -4.15 -8.96
CA HIS A 22 4.61 -3.90 -8.49
C HIS A 22 5.46 -3.65 -9.72
N TRP A 23 6.03 -2.46 -9.84
CA TRP A 23 6.84 -2.08 -11.00
C TRP A 23 8.32 -1.93 -10.67
N VAL A 24 8.72 -2.25 -9.45
CA VAL A 24 10.11 -2.34 -9.01
C VAL A 24 10.40 -3.78 -8.62
N GLU A 25 11.48 -4.33 -9.16
CA GLU A 25 11.90 -5.71 -8.92
C GLU A 25 12.40 -5.86 -7.47
N GLU A 26 12.11 -7.01 -6.84
CA GLU A 26 12.31 -7.24 -5.39
C GLU A 26 13.72 -7.06 -4.88
N SER A 27 14.74 -7.28 -5.73
CA SER A 27 16.15 -7.13 -5.31
C SER A 27 16.60 -5.67 -5.15
N ILE A 28 15.80 -4.74 -5.61
CA ILE A 28 16.09 -3.31 -5.53
C ILE A 28 15.73 -2.81 -4.12
N PRO A 29 16.55 -1.91 -3.51
CA PRO A 29 16.36 -1.51 -2.10
C PRO A 29 15.25 -0.49 -1.87
N TYR A 30 14.23 -0.49 -2.71
CA TYR A 30 13.00 0.31 -2.57
C TYR A 30 11.89 -0.36 -3.36
N MET A 31 10.66 0.03 -3.11
CA MET A 31 9.50 -0.54 -3.77
C MET A 31 8.67 0.56 -4.44
N GLY A 32 8.11 0.23 -5.60
CA GLY A 32 7.14 1.07 -6.30
C GLY A 32 5.95 0.24 -6.73
N LYS A 33 4.75 0.76 -6.47
CA LYS A 33 3.50 0.09 -6.80
C LYS A 33 2.51 1.06 -7.41
N VAL A 34 1.57 0.52 -8.18
CA VAL A 34 0.30 1.15 -8.43
C VAL A 34 -0.74 0.35 -7.65
N LEU A 35 -1.51 1.04 -6.80
CA LEU A 35 -2.63 0.45 -6.09
C LEU A 35 -3.90 0.84 -6.84
N HIS A 36 -4.60 -0.14 -7.39
CA HIS A 36 -5.93 0.07 -7.96
C HIS A 36 -6.97 -0.31 -6.92
N ILE A 37 -7.76 0.66 -6.47
CA ILE A 37 -8.81 0.44 -5.49
C ILE A 37 -10.16 0.59 -6.19
N ASP A 38 -10.99 -0.45 -6.11
CA ASP A 38 -12.34 -0.43 -6.66
C ASP A 38 -13.21 0.56 -5.88
N ALA A 39 -14.15 1.20 -6.58
CA ALA A 39 -15.06 2.17 -5.97
C ALA A 39 -15.73 1.63 -4.71
N GLY A 40 -15.69 2.40 -3.63
CA GLY A 40 -16.30 2.06 -2.34
C GLY A 40 -15.53 1.03 -1.51
N LYS A 41 -14.38 0.55 -1.99
CA LYS A 41 -13.54 -0.39 -1.26
C LYS A 41 -12.38 0.31 -0.58
N ARG A 42 -11.78 -0.36 0.41
CA ARG A 42 -10.68 0.23 1.18
C ARG A 42 -9.69 -0.84 1.65
N LEU A 43 -8.47 -0.41 1.86
CA LEU A 43 -7.44 -1.22 2.50
C LEU A 43 -7.74 -1.34 4.00
N SER A 44 -7.00 -2.19 4.70
CA SER A 44 -7.09 -2.26 6.16
C SER A 44 -6.63 -0.96 6.82
N LEU A 45 -7.15 -0.70 8.01
CA LEU A 45 -6.53 0.24 8.93
C LEU A 45 -5.33 -0.46 9.52
N GLN A 46 -4.13 0.06 9.30
CA GLN A 46 -2.91 -0.69 9.54
C GLN A 46 -1.76 0.16 10.06
N THR A 47 -0.78 -0.51 10.64
CA THR A 47 0.53 0.06 10.96
C THR A 47 1.60 -0.87 10.42
N HIS A 48 2.78 -0.33 10.16
CA HIS A 48 3.96 -1.11 9.80
C HIS A 48 5.02 -0.94 10.87
N ASP A 49 5.70 -2.01 11.22
CA ASP A 49 6.78 -1.96 12.22
C ASP A 49 8.13 -1.51 11.64
N GLN A 50 8.34 -1.64 10.33
CA GLN A 50 9.59 -1.30 9.66
C GLN A 50 9.43 -0.53 8.36
N LYS A 51 8.25 -0.53 7.77
CA LYS A 51 8.00 0.02 6.43
C LYS A 51 7.52 1.46 6.48
N GLN A 52 8.07 2.30 5.61
CA GLN A 52 7.57 3.65 5.34
C GLN A 52 7.04 3.73 3.92
N GLU A 53 5.99 4.52 3.74
CA GLU A 53 5.30 4.65 2.46
C GLU A 53 4.95 6.10 2.17
N SER A 54 4.90 6.40 0.86
CA SER A 54 4.33 7.64 0.36
C SER A 54 3.40 7.34 -0.80
N TRP A 55 2.33 8.11 -0.94
CA TRP A 55 1.29 7.90 -1.95
C TRP A 55 1.01 9.15 -2.75
N PHE A 56 0.65 8.95 -4.00
CA PHE A 56 0.36 10.00 -4.95
C PHE A 56 -0.86 9.57 -5.78
N LEU A 57 -1.94 10.33 -5.70
CA LEU A 57 -3.17 10.01 -6.45
C LEU A 57 -2.97 10.32 -7.93
N MET A 58 -2.99 9.27 -8.77
CA MET A 58 -2.86 9.38 -10.22
C MET A 58 -4.18 9.65 -10.91
N LYS A 59 -5.23 8.90 -10.52
CA LYS A 59 -6.49 8.86 -11.26
C LYS A 59 -7.64 8.51 -10.31
N GLY A 60 -8.80 9.12 -10.55
CA GLY A 60 -9.99 8.87 -9.75
C GLY A 60 -10.04 9.69 -8.47
N GLU A 61 -10.88 9.26 -7.53
CA GLU A 61 -11.09 9.93 -6.24
C GLU A 61 -10.87 8.94 -5.11
N ALA A 62 -10.12 9.35 -4.11
CA ALA A 62 -9.75 8.54 -2.97
C ALA A 62 -9.67 9.35 -1.69
N LYS A 63 -9.75 8.65 -0.56
CA LYS A 63 -9.55 9.22 0.77
C LYS A 63 -8.32 8.58 1.41
N ILE A 64 -7.65 9.34 2.26
CA ILE A 64 -6.60 8.84 3.14
C ILE A 64 -6.98 9.13 4.58
N ILE A 65 -6.81 8.13 5.44
CA ILE A 65 -7.00 8.27 6.88
C ILE A 65 -5.62 8.15 7.52
N LEU A 66 -5.22 9.16 8.28
CA LEU A 66 -3.92 9.24 8.95
C LEU A 66 -4.09 9.56 10.42
N ASP A 67 -3.33 8.86 11.26
CA ASP A 67 -3.21 9.16 12.68
C ASP A 67 -2.51 10.52 12.84
N ASP A 68 -3.13 11.42 13.61
CA ASP A 68 -2.58 12.76 13.87
C ASP A 68 -1.58 12.81 15.04
N GLN A 69 -1.27 11.64 15.62
CA GLN A 69 -0.39 11.49 16.78
C GLN A 69 -0.97 12.07 18.11
N ASN A 70 -2.20 12.56 18.06
CA ASN A 70 -2.92 13.04 19.25
C ASN A 70 -4.08 12.10 19.61
N GLY A 71 -4.06 10.88 19.07
CA GLY A 71 -5.09 9.87 19.30
C GLY A 71 -6.24 9.89 18.31
N ASN A 72 -6.21 10.76 17.31
CA ASN A 72 -7.29 10.89 16.33
C ASN A 72 -6.88 10.33 14.98
N LEU A 73 -7.85 9.69 14.30
CA LEU A 73 -7.74 9.33 12.90
C LEU A 73 -8.40 10.43 12.07
N VAL A 74 -7.61 11.09 11.22
CA VAL A 74 -8.10 12.19 10.38
C VAL A 74 -8.31 11.68 8.97
N GLU A 75 -9.56 11.77 8.49
CA GLU A 75 -9.94 11.41 7.14
C GLU A 75 -9.84 12.65 6.23
N THR A 76 -9.13 12.50 5.13
CA THR A 76 -8.93 13.58 4.15
C THR A 76 -9.15 13.03 2.75
N GLU A 77 -9.89 13.77 1.93
CA GLU A 77 -9.96 13.47 0.51
C GLU A 77 -8.61 13.79 -0.13
N MET A 78 -8.04 12.84 -0.86
CA MET A 78 -6.73 13.02 -1.50
C MET A 78 -6.82 14.03 -2.63
N GLU A 79 -5.91 14.99 -2.65
CA GLU A 79 -5.75 15.89 -3.77
C GLU A 79 -4.87 15.25 -4.84
N SER A 80 -5.37 15.24 -6.09
CA SER A 80 -4.59 14.76 -7.23
C SER A 80 -3.30 15.58 -7.39
N GLY A 81 -2.20 14.90 -7.65
CA GLY A 81 -0.92 15.56 -7.87
C GLY A 81 -0.18 15.97 -6.61
N LYS A 82 -0.62 15.50 -5.43
CA LYS A 82 0.07 15.76 -4.15
C LYS A 82 0.46 14.48 -3.45
N GLY A 83 1.58 14.52 -2.74
CA GLY A 83 2.11 13.39 -1.99
C GLY A 83 1.60 13.35 -0.55
N TYR A 84 1.36 12.15 -0.06
CA TYR A 84 0.98 11.86 1.32
C TYR A 84 1.94 10.80 1.83
N SER A 85 2.38 10.91 3.08
CA SER A 85 3.36 9.97 3.64
C SER A 85 2.95 9.53 5.03
N CYS A 86 3.35 8.32 5.41
CA CYS A 86 3.20 7.84 6.78
C CYS A 86 4.56 7.48 7.38
N ALA A 87 4.65 7.64 8.69
CA ALA A 87 5.79 7.19 9.47
C ALA A 87 5.62 5.73 9.88
N VAL A 88 6.72 5.08 10.25
CA VAL A 88 6.68 3.77 10.91
C VAL A 88 5.79 3.87 12.15
N GLY A 89 4.88 2.92 12.31
CA GLY A 89 3.96 2.89 13.45
C GLY A 89 2.74 3.79 13.35
N GLN A 90 2.65 4.62 12.32
CA GLN A 90 1.50 5.50 12.13
C GLN A 90 0.31 4.72 11.55
N ARG A 91 -0.85 4.80 12.23
CA ARG A 91 -2.08 4.21 11.69
C ARG A 91 -2.49 4.93 10.42
N HIS A 92 -2.81 4.18 9.39
CA HIS A 92 -3.21 4.72 8.11
C HIS A 92 -4.14 3.77 7.36
N ARG A 93 -4.91 4.33 6.43
CA ARG A 93 -5.82 3.58 5.55
C ARG A 93 -6.07 4.39 4.29
N LEU A 94 -6.10 3.71 3.14
CA LEU A 94 -6.55 4.26 1.87
C LEU A 94 -7.93 3.72 1.55
N ALA A 95 -8.78 4.55 0.96
CA ALA A 95 -10.13 4.17 0.57
C ALA A 95 -10.47 4.77 -0.80
N GLY A 96 -11.08 3.98 -1.68
CA GLY A 96 -11.56 4.45 -2.97
C GLY A 96 -12.95 5.09 -2.85
N ILE A 97 -13.13 6.27 -3.41
CA ILE A 97 -14.44 6.89 -3.58
C ILE A 97 -14.99 6.44 -4.93
N THR A 98 -14.21 6.61 -5.98
CA THR A 98 -14.43 5.99 -7.29
C THR A 98 -13.35 4.94 -7.50
N ASP A 99 -13.39 4.20 -8.63
CA ASP A 99 -12.22 3.44 -9.06
C ASP A 99 -11.04 4.40 -9.14
N CYS A 100 -9.94 4.07 -8.50
CA CYS A 100 -8.81 4.98 -8.43
C CYS A 100 -7.48 4.26 -8.53
N ASP A 101 -6.47 4.98 -9.01
CA ASP A 101 -5.09 4.51 -9.10
C ASP A 101 -4.20 5.42 -8.26
N ILE A 102 -3.47 4.81 -7.34
CA ILE A 102 -2.56 5.50 -6.43
C ILE A 102 -1.16 4.92 -6.62
N ILE A 103 -0.19 5.79 -6.89
CA ILE A 103 1.21 5.37 -6.89
C ILE A 103 1.68 5.30 -5.44
N GLU A 104 2.34 4.21 -5.10
CA GLU A 104 3.03 4.05 -3.82
C GLU A 104 4.50 3.88 -4.07
N VAL A 105 5.32 4.60 -3.31
CA VAL A 105 6.74 4.31 -3.15
C VAL A 105 7.00 4.00 -1.69
N SER A 106 7.86 3.03 -1.44
CA SER A 106 8.11 2.59 -0.06
C SER A 106 9.51 2.01 0.09
N THR A 107 9.90 1.81 1.34
CA THR A 107 10.97 0.87 1.66
C THR A 107 10.58 -0.52 1.17
N PRO A 108 11.52 -1.46 1.07
CA PRO A 108 11.17 -2.83 0.71
C PRO A 108 10.10 -3.41 1.62
N GLU A 109 9.39 -4.43 1.15
CA GLU A 109 8.39 -5.13 1.94
C GLU A 109 9.05 -5.97 3.03
N ILE A 110 9.29 -5.35 4.17
CA ILE A 110 9.96 -5.92 5.34
C ILE A 110 9.07 -5.81 6.56
N GLY A 111 9.29 -6.68 7.54
CA GLY A 111 8.58 -6.65 8.80
C GLY A 111 7.12 -7.10 8.69
N ILE A 112 6.33 -6.63 9.63
CA ILE A 112 4.94 -7.04 9.82
C ILE A 112 4.03 -5.85 9.60
N THR A 113 2.94 -6.06 8.86
CA THR A 113 1.82 -5.14 8.78
C THR A 113 0.76 -5.59 9.78
N HIS A 114 0.51 -4.77 10.79
CA HIS A 114 -0.56 -5.01 11.76
C HIS A 114 -1.88 -4.47 11.20
N ARG A 115 -2.81 -5.36 10.93
CA ARG A 115 -4.15 -5.01 10.46
C ARG A 115 -5.08 -4.82 11.66
N LEU A 116 -5.33 -3.56 12.02
CA LEU A 116 -6.14 -3.19 13.18
C LEU A 116 -7.63 -3.35 12.91
N GLU A 117 -8.03 -3.07 11.66
CA GLU A 117 -9.39 -3.19 11.15
C GLU A 117 -9.31 -3.63 9.69
N ASP A 118 -10.07 -4.65 9.31
CA ASP A 118 -10.04 -5.15 7.93
C ASP A 118 -11.43 -5.63 7.52
N ASP A 119 -11.96 -5.06 6.45
CA ASP A 119 -13.28 -5.43 5.91
C ASP A 119 -13.34 -6.89 5.42
N TYR A 120 -12.19 -7.52 5.23
CA TYR A 120 -12.04 -8.87 4.69
C TYR A 120 -11.59 -9.89 5.75
N SER A 121 -11.54 -9.48 7.01
CA SER A 121 -11.16 -10.33 8.16
C SER A 121 -9.83 -11.05 7.98
N ARG A 122 -8.86 -10.39 7.36
CA ARG A 122 -7.51 -10.94 7.18
C ARG A 122 -6.69 -10.76 8.47
N PRO A 123 -5.83 -11.74 8.81
CA PRO A 123 -4.91 -11.57 9.94
C PRO A 123 -3.79 -10.57 9.61
N ASP A 124 -2.96 -10.27 10.59
CA ASP A 124 -1.75 -9.47 10.38
C ASP A 124 -0.91 -10.05 9.25
N GLU A 125 -0.31 -9.19 8.44
CA GLU A 125 0.53 -9.61 7.33
C GLU A 125 1.96 -9.80 7.80
N THR A 126 2.27 -11.03 8.23
CA THR A 126 3.63 -11.51 8.43
C THR A 126 4.24 -11.87 7.07
N PRO A 127 5.57 -12.08 6.97
CA PRO A 127 6.15 -12.57 5.71
C PRO A 127 5.49 -13.86 5.19
N GLU A 128 5.12 -14.79 6.09
CA GLU A 128 4.44 -16.03 5.73
C GLU A 128 3.02 -15.77 5.24
N GLN A 129 2.27 -14.91 5.90
CA GLN A 129 0.91 -14.54 5.51
C GLN A 129 0.91 -13.82 4.16
N ARG A 130 1.91 -12.98 3.92
CA ARG A 130 2.09 -12.28 2.64
C ARG A 130 2.22 -13.28 1.49
N LYS A 131 3.09 -14.28 1.66
CA LYS A 131 3.26 -15.35 0.65
C LYS A 131 1.97 -16.12 0.43
N LYS A 132 1.28 -16.47 1.51
CA LYS A 132 0.02 -17.21 1.45
C LYS A 132 -1.04 -16.43 0.68
N GLU A 133 -1.22 -15.14 0.94
CA GLU A 133 -2.19 -14.29 0.26
C GLU A 133 -1.88 -14.13 -1.23
N ARG A 134 -0.61 -14.24 -1.61
CA ARG A 134 -0.16 -14.12 -3.00
C ARG A 134 -0.06 -15.45 -3.72
N GLY A 135 -0.38 -16.56 -3.05
CA GLY A 135 -0.25 -17.91 -3.62
C GLY A 135 1.20 -18.34 -3.83
N GLU A 136 2.14 -17.80 -3.05
CA GLU A 136 3.58 -18.05 -3.17
C GLU A 136 4.12 -19.02 -2.10
N ALA A 137 3.27 -19.48 -1.21
CA ALA A 137 3.68 -20.37 -0.13
C ALA A 137 3.73 -21.83 -0.56
#